data_090b1af8c084d8b2d9be62c49bddaebb
#
_entry.id   090b1af8c084d8b2d9be62c49bddaebb
#
_cell.length_a   1.000
_cell.length_b   1.000
_cell.length_c   1.000
_cell.angle_alpha   90.00
_cell.angle_beta   90.00
_cell.angle_gamma   90.00
#
_symmetry.space_group_name_H-M   'P 1'
#
loop_
_entity.id
_entity.type
_entity.pdbx_description
1 polymer ?
#
loop_
_entity_poly.entity_id
_entity_poly.type
_entity_poly.pdbx_seq_one_letter_code
_entity_poly.pdbx_strand_id
1 'polypeptide(L)'
;MKVAGVQVGDVWQPGFVCYGIPVGTPAYVKHMLWDKVQEVRGEIDKVKEVLGEKDGQAIWCILKCSLAQKLDWHLSLCYPSDIREAAEGLDNILWETLQFASQLHIPKGDEGLGVECVLNVPEVSFLLDRSFQKSLVHQPVKLGGLGLRSMAETSPAAFIGGVEMSLPHFTGEDGICLQLEQQVGDISVVR
;
A
#
# COMPACT_ATOMS: atom_id res chain seq x y z
N MET A 1 5.14 -23.19 25.65
CA MET A 1 4.59 -21.99 24.99
C MET A 1 4.77 -22.18 23.49
N LYS A 2 3.71 -22.24 22.69
CA LYS A 2 3.84 -22.35 21.23
C LYS A 2 4.19 -20.95 20.70
N VAL A 3 5.34 -20.81 20.06
CA VAL A 3 5.71 -19.56 19.37
C VAL A 3 4.79 -19.43 18.16
N ALA A 4 4.04 -18.35 18.08
CA ALA A 4 3.27 -18.03 16.87
C ALA A 4 4.23 -17.69 15.72
N GLY A 5 3.79 -17.89 14.49
CA GLY A 5 4.64 -17.64 13.33
C GLY A 5 4.02 -18.23 12.06
N VAL A 6 4.73 -18.10 10.96
CA VAL A 6 4.33 -18.58 9.64
C VAL A 6 5.48 -19.30 8.94
N GLN A 7 5.17 -20.27 8.12
CA GLN A 7 6.14 -20.91 7.22
C GLN A 7 6.32 -20.03 5.98
N VAL A 8 7.53 -19.55 5.76
CA VAL A 8 7.91 -18.80 4.55
C VAL A 8 8.97 -19.61 3.79
N GLY A 9 8.56 -20.24 2.70
CA GLY A 9 9.38 -21.27 2.07
C GLY A 9 9.64 -22.44 3.03
N ASP A 10 10.88 -22.82 3.19
CA ASP A 10 11.31 -23.90 4.09
C ASP A 10 11.67 -23.43 5.50
N VAL A 11 11.52 -22.14 5.79
CA VAL A 11 11.95 -21.55 7.07
C VAL A 11 10.75 -21.06 7.87
N TRP A 12 10.71 -21.49 9.16
CA TRP A 12 9.75 -20.97 10.12
C TRP A 12 10.12 -19.55 10.55
N GLN A 13 9.18 -18.62 10.39
CA GLN A 13 9.33 -17.22 10.77
C GLN A 13 8.46 -16.91 11.99
N PRO A 14 9.07 -16.57 13.14
CA PRO A 14 8.32 -16.25 14.34
C PRO A 14 7.68 -14.86 14.24
N GLY A 15 6.46 -14.77 14.73
CA GLY A 15 5.70 -13.52 14.77
C GLY A 15 4.28 -13.74 15.28
N PHE A 16 3.57 -12.65 15.50
CA PHE A 16 2.17 -12.64 15.92
C PHE A 16 1.46 -11.39 15.37
N VAL A 17 0.14 -11.39 15.45
CA VAL A 17 -0.67 -10.24 15.05
C VAL A 17 -1.19 -9.54 16.30
N CYS A 18 -0.95 -8.24 16.42
CA CYS A 18 -1.41 -7.39 17.51
C CYS A 18 -2.33 -6.29 16.95
N TYR A 19 -3.60 -6.29 17.31
CA TYR A 19 -4.60 -5.36 16.76
C TYR A 19 -4.62 -5.25 15.22
N GLY A 20 -4.40 -6.38 14.55
CA GLY A 20 -4.37 -6.43 13.09
C GLY A 20 -2.99 -6.12 12.48
N ILE A 21 -2.01 -5.70 13.29
CA ILE A 21 -0.66 -5.38 12.83
C ILE A 21 0.27 -6.59 13.04
N PRO A 22 0.98 -7.06 12.02
CA PRO A 22 1.94 -8.12 12.15
C PRO A 22 3.21 -7.62 12.88
N VAL A 23 3.63 -8.35 13.90
CA VAL A 23 4.82 -8.09 14.70
C VAL A 23 5.69 -9.34 14.71
N GLY A 24 6.95 -9.22 14.30
CA GLY A 24 7.85 -10.37 14.23
C GLY A 24 9.09 -10.10 13.37
N THR A 25 9.64 -11.16 12.80
CA THR A 25 10.74 -11.01 11.84
C THR A 25 10.29 -10.25 10.58
N PRO A 26 11.19 -9.54 9.88
CA PRO A 26 10.85 -8.86 8.61
C PRO A 26 10.19 -9.79 7.60
N ALA A 27 10.64 -11.04 7.51
CA ALA A 27 10.05 -12.04 6.61
C ALA A 27 8.60 -12.40 7.00
N TYR A 28 8.32 -12.53 8.32
CA TYR A 28 6.96 -12.73 8.83
C TYR A 28 6.06 -11.55 8.49
N VAL A 29 6.52 -10.32 8.78
CA VAL A 29 5.76 -9.10 8.54
C VAL A 29 5.44 -8.95 7.04
N LYS A 30 6.43 -9.10 6.16
CA LYS A 30 6.24 -9.03 4.70
C LYS A 30 5.22 -10.06 4.21
N HIS A 31 5.31 -11.30 4.68
CA HIS A 31 4.36 -12.34 4.29
C HIS A 31 2.93 -12.00 4.70
N MET A 32 2.73 -11.59 5.96
CA MET A 32 1.40 -11.23 6.47
C MET A 32 0.80 -10.01 5.75
N LEU A 33 1.64 -9.02 5.42
CA LEU A 33 1.21 -7.86 4.65
C LEU A 33 0.85 -8.22 3.21
N TRP A 34 1.60 -9.14 2.60
CA TRP A 34 1.28 -9.66 1.27
C TRP A 34 -0.03 -10.43 1.24
N ASP A 35 -0.28 -11.27 2.25
CA ASP A 35 -1.56 -11.96 2.41
C ASP A 35 -2.72 -10.96 2.50
N LYS A 36 -2.52 -9.84 3.20
CA LYS A 36 -3.52 -8.76 3.27
C LYS A 36 -3.77 -8.13 1.91
N VAL A 37 -2.75 -7.93 1.09
CA VAL A 37 -2.91 -7.44 -0.29
C VAL A 37 -3.69 -8.44 -1.15
N GLN A 38 -3.45 -9.75 -1.01
CA GLN A 38 -4.21 -10.77 -1.73
C GLN A 38 -5.69 -10.82 -1.28
N GLU A 39 -5.97 -10.59 0.01
CA GLU A 39 -7.34 -10.44 0.50
C GLU A 39 -8.06 -9.27 -0.17
N VAL A 40 -7.39 -8.10 -0.25
CA VAL A 40 -7.94 -6.92 -0.95
C VAL A 40 -8.13 -7.20 -2.44
N ARG A 41 -7.21 -7.93 -3.08
CA ARG A 41 -7.38 -8.36 -4.48
C ARG A 41 -8.66 -9.19 -4.65
N GLY A 42 -8.90 -10.14 -3.76
CA GLY A 42 -10.12 -10.95 -3.80
C GLY A 42 -11.41 -10.14 -3.58
N GLU A 43 -11.36 -9.07 -2.77
CA GLU A 43 -12.49 -8.14 -2.64
C GLU A 43 -12.72 -7.36 -3.94
N ILE A 44 -11.67 -6.89 -4.58
CA ILE A 44 -11.72 -6.17 -5.86
C ILE A 44 -12.30 -7.05 -6.97
N ASP A 45 -11.88 -8.31 -7.03
CA ASP A 45 -12.38 -9.23 -8.05
C ASP A 45 -13.88 -9.48 -7.89
N LYS A 46 -14.39 -9.58 -6.66
CA LYS A 46 -15.84 -9.65 -6.38
C LYS A 46 -16.56 -8.37 -6.81
N VAL A 47 -15.96 -7.19 -6.56
CA VAL A 47 -16.54 -5.91 -7.00
C VAL A 47 -16.64 -5.85 -8.53
N LYS A 48 -15.59 -6.29 -9.24
CA LYS A 48 -15.58 -6.36 -10.71
C LYS A 48 -16.62 -7.35 -11.24
N GLU A 49 -16.78 -8.50 -10.59
CA GLU A 49 -17.77 -9.52 -10.96
C GLU A 49 -19.21 -9.00 -10.82
N VAL A 50 -19.51 -8.29 -9.73
CA VAL A 50 -20.86 -7.79 -9.42
C VAL A 50 -21.23 -6.59 -10.27
N LEU A 51 -20.34 -5.60 -10.42
CA LEU A 51 -20.61 -4.35 -11.10
C LEU A 51 -20.37 -4.43 -12.62
N GLY A 52 -19.39 -5.25 -13.04
CA GLY A 52 -19.01 -5.35 -14.44
C GLY A 52 -18.39 -4.05 -15.00
N GLU A 53 -18.13 -4.05 -16.30
CA GLU A 53 -17.51 -2.89 -16.98
C GLU A 53 -18.44 -1.69 -17.13
N LYS A 54 -19.75 -1.88 -16.98
CA LYS A 54 -20.75 -0.83 -17.21
C LYS A 54 -20.81 0.20 -16.07
N ASP A 55 -20.43 -0.21 -14.86
CA ASP A 55 -20.53 0.60 -13.65
C ASP A 55 -19.17 1.14 -13.19
N GLY A 56 -18.33 1.57 -14.13
CA GLY A 56 -16.98 2.06 -13.86
C GLY A 56 -16.94 3.20 -12.82
N GLN A 57 -17.95 4.06 -12.78
CA GLN A 57 -18.04 5.11 -11.77
C GLN A 57 -18.25 4.55 -10.36
N ALA A 58 -19.07 3.51 -10.20
CA ALA A 58 -19.28 2.85 -8.92
C ALA A 58 -18.00 2.15 -8.47
N ILE A 59 -17.32 1.46 -9.37
CA ILE A 59 -15.99 0.85 -9.09
C ILE A 59 -15.01 1.92 -8.63
N TRP A 60 -14.94 3.06 -9.32
CA TRP A 60 -14.08 4.18 -8.94
C TRP A 60 -14.37 4.71 -7.53
N CYS A 61 -15.64 4.89 -7.18
CA CYS A 61 -16.03 5.33 -5.84
C CYS A 61 -15.59 4.33 -4.76
N ILE A 62 -15.78 3.02 -4.99
CA ILE A 62 -15.37 1.97 -4.06
C ILE A 62 -13.84 1.94 -3.93
N LEU A 63 -13.11 2.03 -5.04
CA LEU A 63 -11.66 2.12 -5.05
C LEU A 63 -11.16 3.25 -4.17
N LYS A 64 -11.64 4.47 -4.41
CA LYS A 64 -11.15 5.68 -3.76
C LYS A 64 -11.54 5.76 -2.29
N CYS A 65 -12.78 5.39 -1.95
CA CYS A 65 -13.33 5.60 -0.61
C CYS A 65 -13.12 4.43 0.35
N SER A 66 -12.81 3.23 -0.16
CA SER A 66 -12.69 2.03 0.67
C SER A 66 -11.38 1.27 0.43
N LEU A 67 -11.15 0.81 -0.78
CA LEU A 67 -10.06 -0.13 -1.06
C LEU A 67 -8.68 0.51 -0.97
N ALA A 68 -8.53 1.76 -1.41
CA ALA A 68 -7.27 2.51 -1.30
C ALA A 68 -6.84 2.79 0.14
N GLN A 69 -7.72 2.62 1.13
CA GLN A 69 -7.41 2.90 2.53
C GLN A 69 -7.12 1.63 3.35
N LYS A 70 -7.17 0.46 2.73
CA LYS A 70 -7.05 -0.83 3.43
C LYS A 70 -5.70 -1.06 4.12
N LEU A 71 -4.63 -0.41 3.66
CA LEU A 71 -3.31 -0.49 4.28
C LEU A 71 -2.94 0.73 5.13
N ASP A 72 -3.78 1.75 5.26
CA ASP A 72 -3.43 3.00 5.95
C ASP A 72 -2.93 2.78 7.37
N TRP A 73 -3.58 1.90 8.12
CA TRP A 73 -3.19 1.55 9.47
C TRP A 73 -1.81 0.87 9.51
N HIS A 74 -1.54 -0.02 8.55
CA HIS A 74 -0.27 -0.71 8.44
C HIS A 74 0.87 0.23 8.03
N LEU A 75 0.59 1.21 7.14
CA LEU A 75 1.59 2.22 6.73
C LEU A 75 2.12 3.04 7.91
N SER A 76 1.27 3.30 8.91
CA SER A 76 1.64 4.10 10.08
C SER A 76 2.42 3.31 11.13
N LEU A 77 2.34 1.98 11.14
CA LEU A 77 2.84 1.13 12.22
C LEU A 77 3.89 0.10 11.78
N CYS A 78 3.93 -0.24 10.49
CA CYS A 78 4.94 -1.16 9.96
C CYS A 78 6.13 -0.39 9.40
N TYR A 79 7.32 -0.97 9.52
CA TYR A 79 8.52 -0.35 9.00
C TYR A 79 8.44 -0.17 7.48
N PRO A 80 8.83 0.99 6.92
CA PRO A 80 8.69 1.26 5.48
C PRO A 80 9.37 0.23 4.58
N SER A 81 10.51 -0.34 4.99
CA SER A 81 11.20 -1.40 4.26
C SER A 81 10.42 -2.71 4.20
N ASP A 82 9.58 -2.98 5.19
CA ASP A 82 8.84 -4.24 5.29
C ASP A 82 7.48 -4.16 4.58
N ILE A 83 6.87 -2.97 4.58
CA ILE A 83 5.56 -2.75 3.92
C ILE A 83 5.68 -2.36 2.44
N ARG A 84 6.84 -1.93 1.97
CA ARG A 84 7.04 -1.37 0.63
C ARG A 84 6.52 -2.28 -0.49
N GLU A 85 6.89 -3.55 -0.46
CA GLU A 85 6.48 -4.54 -1.48
C GLU A 85 4.95 -4.71 -1.50
N ALA A 86 4.32 -4.80 -0.33
CA ALA A 86 2.87 -4.89 -0.20
C ALA A 86 2.18 -3.59 -0.69
N ALA A 87 2.74 -2.43 -0.38
CA ALA A 87 2.24 -1.14 -0.82
C ALA A 87 2.31 -0.97 -2.35
N GLU A 88 3.45 -1.32 -2.96
CA GLU A 88 3.62 -1.35 -4.42
C GLU A 88 2.66 -2.36 -5.08
N GLY A 89 2.47 -3.52 -4.45
CA GLY A 89 1.50 -4.54 -4.89
C GLY A 89 0.07 -4.01 -4.90
N LEU A 90 -0.35 -3.32 -3.83
CA LEU A 90 -1.67 -2.70 -3.77
C LEU A 90 -1.83 -1.58 -4.80
N ASP A 91 -0.84 -0.68 -4.94
CA ASP A 91 -0.86 0.39 -5.94
C ASP A 91 -1.03 -0.18 -7.36
N ASN A 92 -0.39 -1.31 -7.66
CA ASN A 92 -0.55 -1.98 -8.96
C ASN A 92 -1.96 -2.57 -9.15
N ILE A 93 -2.53 -3.20 -8.12
CA ILE A 93 -3.89 -3.75 -8.15
C ILE A 93 -4.92 -2.62 -8.35
N LEU A 94 -4.77 -1.51 -7.63
CA LEU A 94 -5.62 -0.34 -7.77
C LEU A 94 -5.52 0.26 -9.17
N TRP A 95 -4.32 0.34 -9.73
CA TRP A 95 -4.08 0.78 -11.10
C TRP A 95 -4.76 -0.13 -12.14
N GLU A 96 -4.58 -1.45 -12.03
CA GLU A 96 -5.24 -2.42 -12.92
C GLU A 96 -6.77 -2.33 -12.84
N THR A 97 -7.29 -2.04 -11.64
CA THR A 97 -8.72 -1.90 -11.44
C THR A 97 -9.25 -0.59 -12.01
N LEU A 98 -8.48 0.48 -11.92
CA LEU A 98 -8.83 1.74 -12.57
C LEU A 98 -8.88 1.60 -14.10
N GLN A 99 -7.91 0.89 -14.69
CA GLN A 99 -7.91 0.59 -16.13
C GLN A 99 -9.18 -0.17 -16.54
N PHE A 100 -9.56 -1.16 -15.76
CA PHE A 100 -10.80 -1.92 -15.97
C PHE A 100 -12.02 -0.99 -15.88
N ALA A 101 -12.13 -0.18 -14.83
CA ALA A 101 -13.26 0.73 -14.59
C ALA A 101 -13.40 1.82 -15.67
N SER A 102 -12.29 2.28 -16.23
CA SER A 102 -12.25 3.31 -17.27
C SER A 102 -12.33 2.75 -18.69
N GLN A 103 -12.34 1.41 -18.84
CA GLN A 103 -12.25 0.71 -20.14
C GLN A 103 -11.00 1.12 -20.95
N LEU A 104 -9.98 1.63 -20.29
CA LEU A 104 -8.72 1.98 -20.91
C LEU A 104 -7.89 0.72 -21.11
N HIS A 105 -7.87 0.21 -22.31
CA HIS A 105 -7.02 -0.92 -22.67
C HIS A 105 -5.60 -0.42 -22.96
N ILE A 106 -4.76 -0.42 -21.95
CA ILE A 106 -3.34 -0.09 -22.11
C ILE A 106 -2.59 -1.41 -22.30
N PRO A 107 -1.96 -1.63 -23.46
CA PRO A 107 -1.25 -2.88 -23.72
C PRO A 107 -0.15 -3.13 -22.68
N LYS A 108 -0.09 -4.36 -22.18
CA LYS A 108 1.01 -4.86 -21.36
C LYS A 108 2.15 -5.24 -22.31
N GLY A 109 3.12 -4.39 -22.50
CA GLY A 109 4.27 -4.79 -23.29
C GLY A 109 5.29 -3.68 -23.48
N ASP A 110 6.54 -4.07 -23.31
CA ASP A 110 7.75 -3.37 -23.74
C ASP A 110 7.89 -3.38 -25.28
N GLU A 111 6.93 -3.98 -25.96
CA GLU A 111 6.88 -4.03 -27.43
C GLU A 111 6.46 -2.65 -27.89
N GLY A 112 7.40 -2.00 -28.57
CA GLY A 112 7.25 -0.65 -29.14
C GLY A 112 5.88 -0.49 -29.78
N LEU A 113 5.04 0.24 -29.11
CA LEU A 113 3.64 0.41 -29.43
C LEU A 113 3.52 1.18 -30.73
N GLY A 114 3.35 0.43 -31.80
CA GLY A 114 2.51 0.88 -32.87
C GLY A 114 1.06 1.00 -32.39
N VAL A 115 0.78 1.86 -31.43
CA VAL A 115 -0.59 2.34 -31.23
C VAL A 115 -0.82 3.29 -32.39
N GLU A 116 -1.29 2.76 -33.50
CA GLU A 116 -2.06 3.52 -34.47
C GLU A 116 -3.33 4.03 -33.76
N CYS A 117 -3.14 4.86 -32.74
CA CYS A 117 -4.20 5.74 -32.29
C CYS A 117 -4.48 6.67 -33.45
N VAL A 118 -5.70 6.68 -33.90
CA VAL A 118 -6.31 7.48 -34.96
C VAL A 118 -6.07 9.00 -34.82
N LEU A 119 -5.36 9.43 -33.79
CA LEU A 119 -4.86 10.79 -33.61
C LEU A 119 -3.38 10.85 -33.98
N ASN A 120 -3.14 11.14 -35.24
CA ASN A 120 -1.81 11.35 -35.82
C ASN A 120 -1.18 12.67 -35.32
N VAL A 121 -1.15 12.86 -33.99
CA VAL A 121 -0.58 14.04 -33.33
C VAL A 121 0.65 13.61 -32.55
N PRO A 122 1.87 13.96 -33.03
CA PRO A 122 3.12 13.54 -32.39
C PRO A 122 3.25 14.04 -30.94
N GLU A 123 2.51 15.06 -30.56
CA GLU A 123 2.51 15.64 -29.22
C GLU A 123 1.76 14.82 -28.16
N VAL A 124 1.03 13.78 -28.55
CA VAL A 124 0.21 12.96 -27.61
C VAL A 124 0.93 11.67 -27.20
N SER A 125 2.07 11.34 -27.81
CA SER A 125 2.79 10.09 -27.49
C SER A 125 3.22 9.99 -26.02
N PHE A 126 3.55 11.11 -25.36
CA PHE A 126 3.88 11.12 -23.93
C PHE A 126 2.68 10.84 -23.03
N LEU A 127 1.45 11.17 -23.47
CA LEU A 127 0.22 10.87 -22.72
C LEU A 127 -0.07 9.37 -22.70
N LEU A 128 0.53 8.61 -23.60
CA LEU A 128 0.42 7.15 -23.67
C LEU A 128 1.50 6.45 -22.84
N ASP A 129 2.48 7.20 -22.32
CA ASP A 129 3.47 6.63 -21.41
C ASP A 129 2.79 6.18 -20.10
N ARG A 130 2.93 4.89 -19.80
CA ARG A 130 2.36 4.26 -18.61
C ARG A 130 2.83 4.94 -17.32
N SER A 131 4.08 5.40 -17.29
CA SER A 131 4.64 6.06 -16.11
C SER A 131 3.97 7.41 -15.86
N PHE A 132 3.75 8.18 -16.93
CA PHE A 132 3.05 9.46 -16.88
C PHE A 132 1.59 9.29 -16.44
N GLN A 133 0.87 8.33 -17.03
CA GLN A 133 -0.51 8.04 -16.67
C GLN A 133 -0.64 7.63 -15.20
N LYS A 134 0.25 6.75 -14.73
CA LYS A 134 0.29 6.34 -13.32
C LYS A 134 0.57 7.54 -12.42
N SER A 135 1.50 8.42 -12.78
CA SER A 135 1.77 9.66 -12.05
C SER A 135 0.54 10.57 -12.00
N LEU A 136 -0.19 10.72 -13.12
CA LEU A 136 -1.39 11.55 -13.19
C LEU A 136 -2.51 11.03 -12.26
N VAL A 137 -2.65 9.72 -12.14
CA VAL A 137 -3.63 9.10 -11.23
C VAL A 137 -3.35 9.49 -9.77
N HIS A 138 -2.09 9.55 -9.37
CA HIS A 138 -1.70 9.88 -8.01
C HIS A 138 -1.68 11.39 -7.72
N GLN A 139 -1.69 12.24 -8.75
CA GLN A 139 -1.72 13.67 -8.53
C GLN A 139 -3.05 14.13 -7.90
N PRO A 140 -2.99 15.20 -7.06
CA PRO A 140 -4.21 15.81 -6.50
C PRO A 140 -5.16 16.28 -7.59
N VAL A 141 -6.46 16.17 -7.34
CA VAL A 141 -7.52 16.62 -8.27
C VAL A 141 -7.36 18.10 -8.67
N LYS A 142 -6.90 18.95 -7.74
CA LYS A 142 -6.62 20.37 -8.02
C LYS A 142 -5.52 20.60 -9.07
N LEU A 143 -4.70 19.60 -9.32
CA LEU A 143 -3.63 19.62 -10.34
C LEU A 143 -4.00 18.81 -11.59
N GLY A 144 -5.27 18.44 -11.73
CA GLY A 144 -5.76 17.66 -12.87
C GLY A 144 -5.58 16.15 -12.74
N GLY A 145 -5.12 15.66 -11.60
CA GLY A 145 -5.02 14.22 -11.30
C GLY A 145 -6.31 13.63 -10.77
N LEU A 146 -6.31 12.32 -10.53
CA LEU A 146 -7.47 11.61 -9.97
C LEU A 146 -7.47 11.60 -8.43
N GLY A 147 -6.37 11.98 -7.78
CA GLY A 147 -6.25 12.05 -6.34
C GLY A 147 -6.29 10.67 -5.67
N LEU A 148 -5.86 9.63 -6.35
CA LEU A 148 -5.64 8.32 -5.76
C LEU A 148 -4.25 8.33 -5.10
N ARG A 149 -4.21 8.11 -3.80
CA ARG A 149 -2.94 8.15 -3.06
C ARG A 149 -2.11 6.90 -3.38
N SER A 150 -0.81 7.08 -3.67
CA SER A 150 0.13 5.96 -3.73
C SER A 150 0.49 5.51 -2.31
N MET A 151 0.29 4.23 -2.03
CA MET A 151 0.64 3.64 -0.73
C MET A 151 2.17 3.57 -0.58
N ALA A 152 2.88 3.22 -1.66
CA ALA A 152 4.34 3.12 -1.64
C ALA A 152 5.01 4.46 -1.37
N GLU A 153 4.55 5.55 -2.02
CA GLU A 153 5.11 6.90 -1.83
C GLU A 153 4.73 7.48 -0.46
N THR A 154 3.56 7.14 0.06
CA THR A 154 3.06 7.68 1.34
C THR A 154 3.66 6.96 2.54
N SER A 155 4.10 5.72 2.38
CA SER A 155 4.57 4.85 3.46
C SER A 155 5.60 5.48 4.40
N PRO A 156 6.68 6.13 3.93
CA PRO A 156 7.66 6.74 4.84
C PRO A 156 7.07 7.85 5.70
N ALA A 157 6.27 8.72 5.09
CA ALA A 157 5.64 9.83 5.80
C ALA A 157 4.58 9.36 6.80
N ALA A 158 3.78 8.35 6.43
CA ALA A 158 2.79 7.76 7.32
C ALA A 158 3.45 7.11 8.56
N PHE A 159 4.56 6.41 8.37
CA PHE A 159 5.31 5.81 9.46
C PHE A 159 5.87 6.87 10.42
N ILE A 160 6.52 7.92 9.90
CA ILE A 160 7.03 9.04 10.71
C ILE A 160 5.90 9.66 11.53
N GLY A 161 4.75 9.96 10.89
CA GLY A 161 3.59 10.52 11.58
C GLY A 161 3.05 9.58 12.67
N GLY A 162 3.01 8.27 12.42
CA GLY A 162 2.64 7.26 13.41
C GLY A 162 3.58 7.23 14.62
N VAL A 163 4.88 7.30 14.37
CA VAL A 163 5.91 7.38 15.42
C VAL A 163 5.76 8.68 16.22
N GLU A 164 5.63 9.83 15.56
CA GLU A 164 5.47 11.13 16.22
C GLU A 164 4.23 11.18 17.10
N MET A 165 3.10 10.63 16.63
CA MET A 165 1.88 10.55 17.43
C MET A 165 2.02 9.64 18.64
N SER A 166 2.82 8.58 18.54
CA SER A 166 3.01 7.61 19.61
C SER A 166 4.09 8.03 20.60
N LEU A 167 5.08 8.81 20.17
CA LEU A 167 6.24 9.18 20.97
C LEU A 167 5.91 9.83 22.34
N PRO A 168 4.94 10.76 22.44
CA PRO A 168 4.58 11.34 23.74
C PRO A 168 4.10 10.31 24.78
N HIS A 169 3.47 9.22 24.31
CA HIS A 169 3.01 8.14 25.19
C HIS A 169 4.15 7.27 25.72
N PHE A 170 5.30 7.28 25.06
CA PHE A 170 6.49 6.53 25.50
C PHE A 170 7.49 7.39 26.28
N THR A 171 7.54 8.71 26.03
CA THR A 171 8.54 9.63 26.58
C THR A 171 7.99 10.60 27.61
N GLY A 172 6.67 10.61 27.88
CA GLY A 172 6.05 11.42 28.95
C GLY A 172 6.48 10.99 30.35
N GLU A 173 6.19 11.79 31.38
CA GLU A 173 6.53 11.51 32.78
C GLU A 173 6.01 10.16 33.28
N ASP A 174 4.89 9.68 32.69
CA ASP A 174 4.31 8.34 32.92
C ASP A 174 4.59 7.37 31.78
N GLY A 175 5.53 7.69 30.87
CA GLY A 175 5.80 6.91 29.66
C GLY A 175 6.37 5.53 29.95
N ILE A 176 5.93 4.55 29.16
CA ILE A 176 6.36 3.14 29.27
C ILE A 176 7.88 2.97 29.19
N CYS A 177 8.57 3.82 28.41
CA CYS A 177 10.04 3.78 28.30
C CYS A 177 10.74 4.10 29.63
N LEU A 178 10.25 5.09 30.40
CA LEU A 178 10.81 5.39 31.71
C LEU A 178 10.61 4.24 32.69
N GLN A 179 9.45 3.57 32.62
CA GLN A 179 9.20 2.39 33.45
C GLN A 179 10.09 1.21 33.07
N LEU A 180 10.35 1.01 31.78
CA LEU A 180 11.26 -0.04 31.31
C LEU A 180 12.73 0.28 31.62
N GLU A 181 13.17 1.53 31.50
CA GLU A 181 14.52 1.96 31.90
C GLU A 181 14.76 1.77 33.39
N GLN A 182 13.76 2.04 34.24
CA GLN A 182 13.83 1.78 35.67
C GLN A 182 13.86 0.29 36.03
N GLN A 183 13.21 -0.56 35.20
CA GLN A 183 13.19 -2.02 35.43
C GLN A 183 14.40 -2.74 34.86
N VAL A 184 15.01 -2.27 33.79
CA VAL A 184 16.05 -3.00 33.04
C VAL A 184 17.45 -2.41 33.30
N GLY A 185 17.56 -1.24 33.95
CA GLY A 185 18.82 -0.58 34.26
C GLY A 185 19.76 -0.52 33.03
N ASP A 186 19.89 0.61 32.43
CA ASP A 186 20.81 0.87 31.31
C ASP A 186 20.51 0.17 29.96
N ILE A 187 19.37 0.41 29.40
CA ILE A 187 19.24 0.32 27.95
C ILE A 187 19.59 1.71 27.40
N SER A 188 20.79 1.84 26.87
CA SER A 188 21.21 3.03 26.12
C SER A 188 20.29 3.18 24.92
N VAL A 189 19.29 4.03 25.01
CA VAL A 189 18.47 4.42 23.87
C VAL A 189 19.38 5.16 22.90
N VAL A 190 19.56 4.58 21.73
CA VAL A 190 20.26 5.22 20.61
C VAL A 190 19.51 6.51 20.28
N ARG A 191 20.17 7.65 20.54
CA ARG A 191 19.73 8.98 20.12
C ARG A 191 19.91 9.18 18.63
#